data_e8f28e0a8e1799fa35c9a307df2d3504
#
_entry.id   e8f28e0a8e1799fa35c9a307df2d3504
#
_cell.length_a   1.000
_cell.length_b   1.000
_cell.length_c   1.000
_cell.angle_alpha   90.00
_cell.angle_beta   90.00
_cell.angle_gamma   90.00
#
_symmetry.space_group_name_H-M   'P 1'
#
loop_
_entity.id
_entity.type
_entity.pdbx_description
1 polymer ?
#
loop_
_entity_poly.entity_id
_entity_poly.type
_entity_poly.pdbx_seq_one_letter_code
_entity_poly.pdbx_strand_id
1 'polypeptide(L)'
;VKTRSVLESVSPYNPPRLREEISVDHGSERYVKLTMNELSFGPLPEARAAIVETLSRAGRYPDRDATPLREAIARANPGLSPDNVVVGNGSSETLVDLMQILERPGEVVIPWPSFPFYVSAARVVGLNARKVTLDGHHRVDLDAMLAAVTDETRAIIVCNPNNPSGTYLPLAEVRRFAEALPEGVLVILDEAYYDFVDDPAYAGSHGLVLQSENVVSTRTFSKVHGLAGFRVGYGLAPRRLADLVWSTHVPFSVNQAGQAAAAASMGQPEAIAGRSRLMKRERERVQDAFGAAGLEYVPSHTNFVMVGAKPRLFEKTGVLVREGEALGYPVGWSRVTIGGPEENDRLLAALG
;
A
#
# COMPACT_ATOMS: atom_id res chain seq x y z
N VAL A 1 -28.38 22.39 1.57
CA VAL A 1 -26.95 22.62 1.71
C VAL A 1 -26.31 22.48 0.33
N LYS A 2 -25.46 23.43 -0.08
CA LYS A 2 -24.68 23.32 -1.33
C LYS A 2 -23.45 22.43 -1.06
N THR A 3 -23.36 21.30 -1.74
CA THR A 3 -22.25 20.37 -1.68
C THR A 3 -21.47 20.37 -3.01
N ARG A 4 -20.28 19.81 -3.02
CA ARG A 4 -19.51 19.62 -4.26
C ARG A 4 -20.12 18.47 -5.07
N SER A 5 -20.64 18.74 -6.28
CA SER A 5 -21.32 17.77 -7.14
C SER A 5 -20.43 16.56 -7.50
N VAL A 6 -19.11 16.74 -7.60
CA VAL A 6 -18.17 15.64 -7.86
C VAL A 6 -18.28 14.53 -6.82
N LEU A 7 -18.66 14.85 -5.57
CA LEU A 7 -18.77 13.85 -4.50
C LEU A 7 -19.95 12.90 -4.70
N GLU A 8 -20.96 13.27 -5.46
CA GLU A 8 -22.09 12.40 -5.81
C GLU A 8 -21.64 11.20 -6.68
N SER A 9 -20.52 11.35 -7.38
CA SER A 9 -19.90 10.30 -8.20
C SER A 9 -18.87 9.45 -7.46
N VAL A 10 -18.57 9.78 -6.19
CA VAL A 10 -17.60 9.02 -5.37
C VAL A 10 -18.34 7.93 -4.61
N SER A 11 -18.15 6.68 -4.99
CA SER A 11 -18.63 5.55 -4.20
C SER A 11 -17.78 5.39 -2.94
N PRO A 12 -18.39 5.12 -1.77
CA PRO A 12 -17.64 4.72 -0.58
C PRO A 12 -16.73 3.52 -0.88
N TYR A 13 -15.57 3.47 -0.25
CA TYR A 13 -14.72 2.28 -0.32
C TYR A 13 -15.50 1.07 0.19
N ASN A 14 -15.60 0.04 -0.63
CA ASN A 14 -16.29 -1.21 -0.28
C ASN A 14 -15.26 -2.29 0.09
N PRO A 15 -14.94 -2.45 1.39
CA PRO A 15 -14.03 -3.50 1.84
C PRO A 15 -14.68 -4.88 1.64
N PRO A 16 -13.88 -5.97 1.55
CA PRO A 16 -14.42 -7.31 1.71
C PRO A 16 -15.09 -7.45 3.07
N ARG A 17 -16.09 -8.33 3.15
CA ARG A 17 -16.81 -8.62 4.40
C ARG A 17 -15.84 -9.02 5.52
N LEU A 18 -16.17 -8.63 6.74
CA LEU A 18 -15.41 -9.01 7.92
C LEU A 18 -15.57 -10.52 8.18
N ARG A 19 -14.59 -11.12 8.88
CA ARG A 19 -14.62 -12.55 9.24
C ARG A 19 -15.88 -12.89 10.06
N GLU A 20 -16.23 -12.02 10.99
CA GLU A 20 -17.40 -12.12 11.87
C GLU A 20 -18.71 -12.15 11.07
N GLU A 21 -18.84 -11.29 10.07
CA GLU A 21 -20.01 -11.23 9.18
C GLU A 21 -20.17 -12.52 8.37
N ILE A 22 -19.06 -13.10 7.90
CA ILE A 22 -19.06 -14.35 7.14
C ILE A 22 -19.36 -15.55 8.04
N SER A 23 -18.84 -15.56 9.27
CA SER A 23 -19.12 -16.61 10.25
C SER A 23 -20.60 -16.68 10.60
N VAL A 24 -21.28 -15.53 10.67
CA VAL A 24 -22.73 -15.47 10.90
C VAL A 24 -23.51 -16.11 9.76
N ASP A 25 -23.13 -15.83 8.49
CA ASP A 25 -23.85 -16.34 7.32
C ASP A 25 -23.64 -17.84 7.07
N HIS A 26 -22.47 -18.37 7.41
CA HIS A 26 -22.07 -19.74 7.06
C HIS A 26 -21.94 -20.68 8.28
N GLY A 27 -22.20 -20.18 9.49
CA GLY A 27 -22.19 -20.99 10.74
C GLY A 27 -20.82 -21.59 11.07
N SER A 28 -19.71 -21.04 10.57
CA SER A 28 -18.39 -21.61 10.66
C SER A 28 -17.36 -20.65 11.27
N GLU A 29 -16.81 -20.99 12.42
CA GLU A 29 -15.62 -20.35 13.01
C GLU A 29 -14.31 -20.64 12.23
N ARG A 30 -14.39 -21.40 11.13
CA ARG A 30 -13.25 -22.01 10.46
C ARG A 30 -12.79 -21.33 9.17
N TYR A 31 -13.30 -20.15 8.85
CA TYR A 31 -12.82 -19.42 7.63
C TYR A 31 -11.47 -18.76 7.83
N VAL A 32 -10.60 -18.92 6.83
CA VAL A 32 -9.34 -18.16 6.70
C VAL A 32 -9.57 -17.01 5.74
N LYS A 33 -9.27 -15.78 6.18
CA LYS A 33 -9.48 -14.56 5.40
C LYS A 33 -8.19 -14.11 4.73
N LEU A 34 -8.04 -14.37 3.44
CA LEU A 34 -6.90 -13.97 2.61
C LEU A 34 -7.29 -12.87 1.58
N THR A 35 -7.98 -11.81 2.05
CA THR A 35 -8.63 -10.81 1.18
C THR A 35 -7.99 -9.42 1.22
N MET A 36 -7.29 -9.05 2.33
CA MET A 36 -6.91 -7.65 2.61
C MET A 36 -5.40 -7.41 2.58
N ASN A 37 -4.61 -8.39 2.17
CA ASN A 37 -3.14 -8.30 2.20
C ASN A 37 -2.61 -7.97 3.61
N GLU A 38 -3.30 -8.49 4.62
CA GLU A 38 -2.86 -8.45 6.02
C GLU A 38 -1.82 -9.55 6.25
N LEU A 39 -1.00 -9.41 7.27
CA LEU A 39 -0.16 -10.51 7.74
C LEU A 39 -0.93 -11.35 8.76
N SER A 40 -0.68 -12.65 8.74
CA SER A 40 -1.17 -13.61 9.75
C SER A 40 -0.49 -13.45 11.10
N PHE A 41 0.55 -12.63 11.16
CA PHE A 41 1.33 -12.34 12.38
C PHE A 41 0.93 -10.98 12.93
N GLY A 42 0.73 -10.91 14.23
CA GLY A 42 0.50 -9.65 14.93
C GLY A 42 1.77 -8.77 15.00
N PRO A 43 1.71 -7.67 15.76
CA PRO A 43 2.85 -6.81 16.01
C PRO A 43 4.05 -7.58 16.60
N LEU A 44 5.27 -7.11 16.33
CA LEU A 44 6.48 -7.60 16.99
C LEU A 44 6.40 -7.44 18.51
N PRO A 45 7.10 -8.26 19.31
CA PRO A 45 7.07 -8.16 20.78
C PRO A 45 7.38 -6.76 21.29
N GLU A 46 8.37 -6.08 20.72
CA GLU A 46 8.77 -4.71 21.07
C GLU A 46 7.67 -3.68 20.75
N ALA A 47 7.01 -3.86 19.60
CA ALA A 47 5.88 -3.01 19.24
C ALA A 47 4.69 -3.24 20.18
N ARG A 48 4.43 -4.48 20.61
CA ARG A 48 3.39 -4.80 21.60
C ARG A 48 3.69 -4.17 22.96
N ALA A 49 4.93 -4.26 23.43
CA ALA A 49 5.37 -3.64 24.68
C ALA A 49 5.15 -2.10 24.62
N ALA A 50 5.58 -1.47 23.53
CA ALA A 50 5.41 -0.03 23.33
C ALA A 50 3.92 0.38 23.32
N ILE A 51 3.02 -0.42 22.74
CA ILE A 51 1.57 -0.17 22.79
C ILE A 51 1.09 -0.16 24.25
N VAL A 52 1.46 -1.18 25.04
CA VAL A 52 1.02 -1.30 26.44
C VAL A 52 1.46 -0.10 27.26
N GLU A 53 2.68 0.40 27.08
CA GLU A 53 3.18 1.58 27.78
C GLU A 53 2.34 2.84 27.50
N THR A 54 1.74 2.96 26.32
CA THR A 54 0.92 4.12 25.98
C THR A 54 -0.40 4.18 26.74
N LEU A 55 -0.90 3.05 27.26
CA LEU A 55 -2.20 3.00 27.95
C LEU A 55 -2.25 3.92 29.18
N SER A 56 -1.14 4.06 29.89
CA SER A 56 -1.04 4.97 31.05
C SER A 56 -1.22 6.46 30.68
N ARG A 57 -1.06 6.80 29.40
CA ARG A 57 -1.13 8.17 28.87
C ARG A 57 -2.30 8.36 27.89
N ALA A 58 -3.19 7.38 27.77
CA ALA A 58 -4.29 7.40 26.79
C ALA A 58 -5.27 8.59 26.97
N GLY A 59 -5.31 9.23 28.14
CA GLY A 59 -6.07 10.46 28.40
C GLY A 59 -5.41 11.75 27.90
N ARG A 60 -4.28 11.67 27.20
CA ARG A 60 -3.56 12.83 26.64
C ARG A 60 -3.47 12.72 25.12
N TYR A 61 -3.38 13.89 24.46
CA TYR A 61 -3.11 13.91 23.02
C TYR A 61 -1.75 13.27 22.70
N PRO A 62 -1.61 12.62 21.53
CA PRO A 62 -0.31 12.14 21.07
C PRO A 62 0.65 13.30 20.76
N ASP A 63 1.91 12.99 20.49
CA ASP A 63 2.81 13.94 19.85
C ASP A 63 2.26 14.31 18.46
N ARG A 64 1.98 15.62 18.27
CA ARG A 64 1.44 16.14 17.01
C ARG A 64 2.33 15.82 15.82
N ASP A 65 3.62 15.95 16.02
CA ASP A 65 4.62 15.84 14.97
C ASP A 65 5.19 14.42 14.85
N ALA A 66 4.73 13.48 15.70
CA ALA A 66 5.23 12.10 15.75
C ALA A 66 6.77 12.01 15.77
N THR A 67 7.43 12.90 16.53
CA THR A 67 8.88 13.12 16.50
C THR A 67 9.70 11.84 16.64
N PRO A 68 9.48 10.96 17.64
CA PRO A 68 10.26 9.72 17.76
C PRO A 68 10.10 8.79 16.55
N LEU A 69 8.91 8.76 15.95
CA LEU A 69 8.66 7.94 14.77
C LEU A 69 9.35 8.53 13.53
N ARG A 70 9.27 9.84 13.31
CA ARG A 70 9.95 10.52 12.20
C ARG A 70 11.48 10.33 12.28
N GLU A 71 12.06 10.43 13.48
CA GLU A 71 13.47 10.13 13.71
C GLU A 71 13.83 8.67 13.39
N ALA A 72 12.98 7.71 13.80
CA ALA A 72 13.20 6.30 13.50
C ALA A 72 13.14 6.01 11.98
N ILE A 73 12.19 6.64 11.27
CA ILE A 73 12.06 6.54 9.82
C ILE A 73 13.28 7.16 9.13
N ALA A 74 13.71 8.35 9.55
CA ALA A 74 14.88 9.01 8.97
C ALA A 74 16.15 8.17 9.14
N ARG A 75 16.38 7.61 10.35
CA ARG A 75 17.52 6.70 10.59
C ARG A 75 17.53 5.47 9.67
N ALA A 76 16.36 4.95 9.31
CA ALA A 76 16.23 3.81 8.40
C ALA A 76 16.36 4.17 6.92
N ASN A 77 16.41 5.46 6.58
CA ASN A 77 16.52 5.96 5.21
C ASN A 77 17.72 6.93 5.09
N PRO A 78 18.93 6.43 4.86
CA PRO A 78 20.15 7.22 4.90
C PRO A 78 20.11 8.45 3.99
N GLY A 79 20.55 9.58 4.52
CA GLY A 79 20.55 10.88 3.86
C GLY A 79 19.29 11.72 4.09
N LEU A 80 18.19 11.12 4.55
CA LEU A 80 16.99 11.86 4.96
C LEU A 80 17.09 12.32 6.42
N SER A 81 16.46 13.43 6.71
CA SER A 81 16.22 13.95 8.07
C SER A 81 14.75 13.78 8.46
N PRO A 82 14.39 13.97 9.72
CA PRO A 82 12.98 14.00 10.14
C PRO A 82 12.13 15.03 9.37
N ASP A 83 12.74 16.10 8.85
CA ASP A 83 12.05 17.13 8.04
C ASP A 83 11.62 16.63 6.65
N ASN A 84 12.14 15.48 6.21
CA ASN A 84 11.73 14.82 4.98
C ASN A 84 10.58 13.82 5.20
N VAL A 85 10.12 13.65 6.44
CA VAL A 85 9.15 12.60 6.79
C VAL A 85 7.80 13.22 7.16
N VAL A 86 6.75 12.75 6.51
CA VAL A 86 5.36 13.02 6.86
C VAL A 86 4.75 11.74 7.40
N VAL A 87 4.06 11.80 8.54
CA VAL A 87 3.38 10.64 9.15
C VAL A 87 1.88 10.85 9.05
N GLY A 88 1.12 9.82 8.68
CA GLY A 88 -0.34 9.89 8.54
C GLY A 88 -1.06 8.67 9.13
N ASN A 89 -2.36 8.79 9.28
CA ASN A 89 -3.26 7.72 9.74
C ASN A 89 -3.42 6.63 8.66
N GLY A 90 -2.34 5.88 8.43
CA GLY A 90 -2.07 5.02 7.28
C GLY A 90 -1.57 5.81 6.08
N SER A 91 -0.89 5.13 5.14
CA SER A 91 -0.44 5.76 3.89
C SER A 91 -1.59 6.37 3.06
N SER A 92 -2.83 5.96 3.31
CA SER A 92 -4.00 6.53 2.65
C SER A 92 -4.22 8.00 3.01
N GLU A 93 -4.02 8.40 4.28
CA GLU A 93 -4.06 9.81 4.67
C GLU A 93 -2.90 10.57 4.01
N THR A 94 -1.69 10.04 4.08
CA THR A 94 -0.51 10.63 3.43
C THR A 94 -0.72 10.85 1.92
N LEU A 95 -1.35 9.90 1.23
CA LEU A 95 -1.72 10.04 -0.20
C LEU A 95 -2.71 11.18 -0.42
N VAL A 96 -3.72 11.32 0.42
CA VAL A 96 -4.68 12.43 0.36
C VAL A 96 -3.98 13.76 0.61
N ASP A 97 -3.15 13.86 1.63
CA ASP A 97 -2.41 15.07 1.99
C ASP A 97 -1.49 15.52 0.86
N LEU A 98 -0.76 14.57 0.22
CA LEU A 98 0.08 14.85 -0.95
C LEU A 98 -0.72 15.36 -2.16
N MET A 99 -1.93 14.85 -2.38
CA MET A 99 -2.80 15.39 -3.43
C MET A 99 -3.48 16.70 -3.04
N GLN A 100 -3.64 16.96 -1.75
CA GLN A 100 -4.31 18.16 -1.24
C GLN A 100 -3.47 19.43 -1.45
N ILE A 101 -2.14 19.32 -1.50
CA ILE A 101 -1.26 20.47 -1.76
C ILE A 101 -1.15 20.84 -3.25
N LEU A 102 -1.74 20.06 -4.16
CA LEU A 102 -1.69 20.30 -5.60
C LEU A 102 -2.69 21.36 -6.04
N GLU A 103 -2.37 22.09 -7.09
CA GLU A 103 -3.25 23.09 -7.70
C GLU A 103 -4.51 22.47 -8.31
N ARG A 104 -5.59 23.24 -8.29
CA ARG A 104 -6.89 22.88 -8.87
C ARG A 104 -7.42 24.00 -9.78
N PRO A 105 -8.08 23.69 -10.89
CA PRO A 105 -8.36 22.33 -11.40
C PRO A 105 -7.10 21.60 -11.86
N GLY A 106 -7.21 20.28 -12.00
CA GLY A 106 -6.11 19.44 -12.47
C GLY A 106 -6.46 17.96 -12.46
N GLU A 107 -5.53 17.15 -12.90
CA GLU A 107 -5.70 15.70 -12.94
C GLU A 107 -4.51 14.95 -12.32
N VAL A 108 -4.82 13.72 -11.90
CA VAL A 108 -3.84 12.72 -11.46
C VAL A 108 -3.87 11.54 -12.42
N VAL A 109 -2.73 11.23 -13.03
CA VAL A 109 -2.58 10.03 -13.86
C VAL A 109 -2.32 8.83 -12.98
N ILE A 110 -3.07 7.74 -13.20
CA ILE A 110 -3.13 6.57 -12.31
C ILE A 110 -3.00 5.30 -13.14
N PRO A 111 -2.13 4.33 -12.80
CA PRO A 111 -2.12 3.03 -13.45
C PRO A 111 -3.44 2.30 -13.14
N TRP A 112 -3.93 1.48 -14.09
CA TRP A 112 -5.17 0.75 -13.89
C TRP A 112 -5.17 -0.61 -14.61
N PRO A 113 -5.54 -1.71 -13.94
CA PRO A 113 -5.96 -1.85 -12.53
C PRO A 113 -4.88 -1.51 -11.51
N SER A 114 -5.27 -0.75 -10.47
CA SER A 114 -4.40 -0.43 -9.34
C SER A 114 -5.24 -0.24 -8.07
N PHE A 115 -4.65 0.28 -6.99
CA PHE A 115 -5.38 0.46 -5.74
C PHE A 115 -6.59 1.40 -5.94
N PRO A 116 -7.83 0.91 -5.79
CA PRO A 116 -9.02 1.68 -6.15
C PRO A 116 -9.18 3.01 -5.41
N PHE A 117 -8.54 3.12 -4.24
CA PHE A 117 -8.57 4.33 -3.42
C PHE A 117 -7.97 5.55 -4.12
N TYR A 118 -7.01 5.40 -5.04
CA TYR A 118 -6.42 6.54 -5.75
C TYR A 118 -7.47 7.38 -6.48
N VAL A 119 -8.43 6.70 -7.12
CA VAL A 119 -9.52 7.38 -7.87
C VAL A 119 -10.41 8.20 -6.93
N SER A 120 -10.82 7.60 -5.80
CA SER A 120 -11.66 8.29 -4.83
C SER A 120 -10.91 9.41 -4.11
N ALA A 121 -9.65 9.19 -3.76
CA ALA A 121 -8.80 10.19 -3.12
C ALA A 121 -8.62 11.42 -4.01
N ALA A 122 -8.27 11.24 -5.30
CA ALA A 122 -8.16 12.34 -6.25
C ALA A 122 -9.47 13.18 -6.34
N ARG A 123 -10.61 12.50 -6.48
CA ARG A 123 -11.92 13.17 -6.55
C ARG A 123 -12.29 13.90 -5.27
N VAL A 124 -12.00 13.30 -4.10
CA VAL A 124 -12.27 13.92 -2.80
C VAL A 124 -11.51 15.24 -2.64
N VAL A 125 -10.28 15.32 -3.13
CA VAL A 125 -9.52 16.58 -3.10
C VAL A 125 -9.85 17.53 -4.26
N GLY A 126 -10.68 17.13 -5.22
CA GLY A 126 -11.11 17.97 -6.34
C GLY A 126 -10.23 17.88 -7.58
N LEU A 127 -9.48 16.79 -7.72
CA LEU A 127 -8.70 16.45 -8.91
C LEU A 127 -9.43 15.39 -9.75
N ASN A 128 -9.22 15.39 -11.06
CA ASN A 128 -9.68 14.33 -11.93
C ASN A 128 -8.72 13.15 -11.91
N ALA A 129 -9.23 11.93 -12.03
CA ALA A 129 -8.43 10.71 -12.12
C ALA A 129 -8.40 10.23 -13.57
N ARG A 130 -7.21 10.27 -14.20
CA ARG A 130 -6.96 9.71 -15.54
C ARG A 130 -6.33 8.33 -15.40
N LYS A 131 -7.04 7.31 -15.85
CA LYS A 131 -6.58 5.92 -15.79
C LYS A 131 -5.77 5.56 -17.02
N VAL A 132 -4.61 4.91 -16.82
CA VAL A 132 -3.76 4.35 -17.88
C VAL A 132 -3.65 2.85 -17.65
N THR A 133 -3.96 2.06 -18.67
CA THR A 133 -3.97 0.59 -18.59
C THR A 133 -2.54 0.06 -18.36
N LEU A 134 -2.43 -1.01 -17.55
CA LEU A 134 -1.18 -1.75 -17.39
C LEU A 134 -0.74 -2.36 -18.74
N ASP A 135 0.54 -2.67 -18.88
CA ASP A 135 1.06 -3.37 -20.06
C ASP A 135 0.56 -4.82 -20.18
N GLY A 136 0.92 -5.50 -21.26
CA GLY A 136 0.54 -6.91 -21.51
C GLY A 136 1.13 -7.92 -20.50
N HIS A 137 2.04 -7.47 -19.62
CA HIS A 137 2.63 -8.26 -18.54
C HIS A 137 2.10 -7.84 -17.16
N HIS A 138 0.99 -7.13 -17.11
CA HIS A 138 0.38 -6.57 -15.89
C HIS A 138 1.28 -5.61 -15.11
N ARG A 139 2.31 -5.00 -15.74
CA ARG A 139 3.18 -4.00 -15.14
C ARG A 139 2.60 -2.59 -15.37
N VAL A 140 2.98 -1.66 -14.52
CA VAL A 140 2.72 -0.24 -14.77
C VAL A 140 3.46 0.18 -16.05
N ASP A 141 2.72 0.68 -17.02
CA ASP A 141 3.25 1.14 -18.32
C ASP A 141 3.66 2.61 -18.21
N LEU A 142 4.95 2.85 -17.91
CA LEU A 142 5.47 4.18 -17.72
C LEU A 142 5.45 5.01 -19.02
N ASP A 143 5.64 4.39 -20.19
CA ASP A 143 5.62 5.08 -21.48
C ASP A 143 4.19 5.57 -21.80
N ALA A 144 3.18 4.69 -21.59
CA ALA A 144 1.80 5.07 -21.74
C ALA A 144 1.37 6.13 -20.71
N MET A 145 1.89 6.08 -19.48
CA MET A 145 1.64 7.11 -18.47
C MET A 145 2.26 8.44 -18.84
N LEU A 146 3.47 8.45 -19.41
CA LEU A 146 4.11 9.66 -19.90
C LEU A 146 3.32 10.26 -21.08
N ALA A 147 2.87 9.43 -22.01
CA ALA A 147 2.04 9.86 -23.14
C ALA A 147 0.66 10.40 -22.72
N ALA A 148 0.17 10.05 -21.54
CA ALA A 148 -1.09 10.53 -20.99
C ALA A 148 -0.97 11.90 -20.27
N VAL A 149 0.25 12.44 -20.10
CA VAL A 149 0.48 13.73 -19.45
C VAL A 149 -0.06 14.87 -20.31
N THR A 150 -0.75 15.82 -19.67
CA THR A 150 -1.28 17.04 -20.27
C THR A 150 -0.91 18.25 -19.43
N ASP A 151 -1.22 19.46 -19.89
CA ASP A 151 -1.03 20.70 -19.13
C ASP A 151 -1.87 20.74 -17.83
N GLU A 152 -2.91 19.90 -17.73
CA GLU A 152 -3.72 19.76 -16.51
C GLU A 152 -3.13 18.73 -15.52
N THR A 153 -2.14 17.94 -15.90
CA THR A 153 -1.55 16.93 -15.03
C THR A 153 -0.79 17.58 -13.88
N ARG A 154 -1.17 17.26 -12.64
CA ARG A 154 -0.54 17.77 -11.42
C ARG A 154 0.29 16.69 -10.73
N ALA A 155 -0.14 15.44 -10.86
CA ALA A 155 0.62 14.31 -10.31
C ALA A 155 0.42 13.04 -11.11
N ILE A 156 1.36 12.13 -10.93
CA ILE A 156 1.31 10.75 -11.42
C ILE A 156 1.52 9.82 -10.23
N ILE A 157 0.67 8.82 -10.06
CA ILE A 157 0.86 7.79 -9.06
C ILE A 157 1.54 6.59 -9.71
N VAL A 158 2.68 6.17 -9.18
CA VAL A 158 3.35 4.92 -9.54
C VAL A 158 3.24 3.96 -8.36
N CYS A 159 2.37 2.97 -8.44
CA CYS A 159 2.23 1.94 -7.41
C CYS A 159 3.30 0.86 -7.65
N ASN A 160 4.29 0.77 -6.76
CA ASN A 160 5.47 -0.08 -6.98
C ASN A 160 5.98 -0.76 -5.70
N PRO A 161 5.75 -2.06 -5.53
CA PRO A 161 4.98 -2.97 -6.39
C PRO A 161 3.49 -2.64 -6.51
N ASN A 162 2.90 -2.91 -7.69
CA ASN A 162 1.51 -2.58 -7.95
C ASN A 162 0.54 -3.53 -7.23
N ASN A 163 -0.53 -3.00 -6.73
CA ASN A 163 -1.69 -3.73 -6.21
C ASN A 163 -2.88 -3.46 -7.14
N PRO A 164 -3.46 -4.48 -7.84
CA PRO A 164 -3.46 -5.89 -7.44
C PRO A 164 -2.51 -6.81 -8.23
N SER A 165 -1.77 -6.36 -9.21
CA SER A 165 -0.96 -7.25 -10.06
C SER A 165 0.19 -7.93 -9.30
N GLY A 166 0.82 -7.26 -8.34
CA GLY A 166 2.00 -7.75 -7.63
C GLY A 166 3.31 -7.52 -8.38
N THR A 167 3.27 -7.00 -9.59
CA THR A 167 4.44 -6.67 -10.41
C THR A 167 5.17 -5.45 -9.91
N TYR A 168 6.46 -5.35 -10.17
CA TYR A 168 7.26 -4.19 -9.80
C TYR A 168 8.10 -3.65 -10.96
N LEU A 169 8.55 -2.42 -10.83
CA LEU A 169 9.44 -1.72 -11.73
C LEU A 169 10.79 -1.49 -11.05
N PRO A 170 11.93 -1.75 -11.72
CA PRO A 170 13.23 -1.31 -11.23
C PRO A 170 13.27 0.20 -10.99
N LEU A 171 13.90 0.63 -9.89
CA LEU A 171 13.99 2.06 -9.56
C LEU A 171 14.67 2.90 -10.64
N ALA A 172 15.56 2.31 -11.44
CA ALA A 172 16.18 2.98 -12.57
C ALA A 172 15.16 3.36 -13.67
N GLU A 173 14.11 2.55 -13.88
CA GLU A 173 13.02 2.88 -14.80
C GLU A 173 12.17 4.02 -14.24
N VAL A 174 11.83 3.97 -12.95
CA VAL A 174 11.08 5.03 -12.26
C VAL A 174 11.85 6.35 -12.27
N ARG A 175 13.17 6.31 -12.08
CA ARG A 175 14.03 7.50 -12.17
C ARG A 175 13.97 8.15 -13.55
N ARG A 176 14.24 7.38 -14.62
CA ARG A 176 14.19 7.89 -16.00
C ARG A 176 12.82 8.47 -16.35
N PHE A 177 11.76 7.82 -15.88
CA PHE A 177 10.40 8.32 -16.05
C PHE A 177 10.21 9.66 -15.34
N ALA A 178 10.63 9.80 -14.09
CA ALA A 178 10.51 11.05 -13.34
C ALA A 178 11.30 12.20 -13.97
N GLU A 179 12.49 11.90 -14.53
CA GLU A 179 13.34 12.85 -15.24
C GLU A 179 12.76 13.30 -16.60
N ALA A 180 11.91 12.47 -17.22
CA ALA A 180 11.25 12.77 -18.49
C ALA A 180 9.98 13.60 -18.35
N LEU A 181 9.45 13.78 -17.13
CA LEU A 181 8.21 14.51 -16.90
C LEU A 181 8.40 16.03 -17.04
N PRO A 182 7.37 16.75 -17.46
CA PRO A 182 7.36 18.20 -17.42
C PRO A 182 7.58 18.74 -16.00
N GLU A 183 8.20 19.92 -15.92
CA GLU A 183 8.35 20.65 -14.65
C GLU A 183 6.97 20.85 -13.97
N GLY A 184 6.93 20.69 -12.65
CA GLY A 184 5.71 20.88 -11.86
C GLY A 184 4.82 19.65 -11.73
N VAL A 185 5.09 18.55 -12.43
CA VAL A 185 4.36 17.28 -12.25
C VAL A 185 4.98 16.48 -11.10
N LEU A 186 4.18 16.18 -10.07
CA LEU A 186 4.59 15.38 -8.92
C LEU A 186 4.51 13.88 -9.22
N VAL A 187 5.57 13.12 -8.91
CA VAL A 187 5.53 11.65 -8.87
C VAL A 187 5.26 11.18 -7.45
N ILE A 188 4.15 10.50 -7.23
CA ILE A 188 3.81 9.84 -5.98
C ILE A 188 4.09 8.35 -6.15
N LEU A 189 5.22 7.89 -5.60
CA LEU A 189 5.61 6.49 -5.62
C LEU A 189 5.02 5.77 -4.40
N ASP A 190 3.96 4.98 -4.62
CA ASP A 190 3.36 4.19 -3.54
C ASP A 190 4.11 2.86 -3.37
N GLU A 191 4.88 2.79 -2.30
CA GLU A 191 5.73 1.66 -1.91
C GLU A 191 5.13 0.84 -0.77
N ALA A 192 3.80 0.71 -0.70
CA ALA A 192 3.14 -0.04 0.39
C ALA A 192 3.61 -1.50 0.52
N TYR A 193 4.22 -2.05 -0.50
CA TYR A 193 4.70 -3.45 -0.55
C TYR A 193 6.22 -3.58 -0.76
N TYR A 194 6.99 -2.50 -0.67
CA TYR A 194 8.43 -2.49 -0.97
C TYR A 194 9.22 -3.51 -0.14
N ASP A 195 8.82 -3.74 1.11
CA ASP A 195 9.49 -4.68 2.01
C ASP A 195 9.47 -6.14 1.51
N PHE A 196 8.61 -6.47 0.55
CA PHE A 196 8.48 -7.81 -0.01
C PHE A 196 9.21 -8.00 -1.34
N VAL A 197 9.78 -6.94 -1.90
CA VAL A 197 10.59 -7.02 -3.12
C VAL A 197 11.89 -7.74 -2.79
N ASP A 198 12.15 -8.79 -3.55
CA ASP A 198 13.29 -9.67 -3.34
C ASP A 198 14.46 -9.43 -4.33
N ASP A 199 14.38 -8.33 -5.10
CA ASP A 199 15.47 -7.85 -5.93
C ASP A 199 16.48 -7.07 -5.08
N PRO A 200 17.74 -7.53 -4.94
CA PRO A 200 18.77 -6.83 -4.19
C PRO A 200 19.05 -5.41 -4.71
N ALA A 201 18.73 -5.14 -5.98
CA ALA A 201 18.88 -3.81 -6.56
C ALA A 201 17.79 -2.83 -6.12
N TYR A 202 16.71 -3.31 -5.49
CA TYR A 202 15.62 -2.48 -4.99
C TYR A 202 15.88 -2.05 -3.54
N ALA A 203 16.71 -1.02 -3.36
CA ALA A 203 17.06 -0.50 -2.03
C ALA A 203 16.02 0.50 -1.45
N GLY A 204 14.84 0.64 -2.09
CA GLY A 204 13.84 1.66 -1.74
C GLY A 204 14.13 3.03 -2.36
N SER A 205 13.11 3.87 -2.41
CA SER A 205 13.13 5.13 -3.17
C SER A 205 13.77 6.32 -2.46
N HIS A 206 14.26 6.19 -1.23
CA HIS A 206 14.82 7.34 -0.47
C HIS A 206 15.92 8.10 -1.23
N GLY A 207 16.79 7.37 -1.96
CA GLY A 207 17.81 7.98 -2.81
C GLY A 207 17.23 8.76 -3.99
N LEU A 208 16.09 8.35 -4.53
CA LEU A 208 15.38 9.07 -5.58
C LEU A 208 14.71 10.34 -5.02
N VAL A 209 14.08 10.25 -3.86
CA VAL A 209 13.48 11.40 -3.16
C VAL A 209 14.54 12.47 -2.84
N LEU A 210 15.75 12.06 -2.41
CA LEU A 210 16.85 12.98 -2.11
C LEU A 210 17.37 13.73 -3.34
N GLN A 211 17.28 13.13 -4.52
CA GLN A 211 17.86 13.65 -5.77
C GLN A 211 16.85 14.35 -6.67
N SER A 212 15.57 14.42 -6.25
CA SER A 212 14.48 14.96 -7.04
C SER A 212 13.65 15.96 -6.25
N GLU A 213 13.25 17.05 -6.86
CA GLU A 213 12.37 18.05 -6.26
C GLU A 213 10.87 17.69 -6.39
N ASN A 214 10.56 16.71 -7.25
CA ASN A 214 9.20 16.33 -7.63
C ASN A 214 8.88 14.84 -7.42
N VAL A 215 9.70 14.11 -6.67
CA VAL A 215 9.41 12.71 -6.30
C VAL A 215 9.15 12.61 -4.81
N VAL A 216 8.03 12.01 -4.47
CA VAL A 216 7.68 11.63 -3.08
C VAL A 216 7.37 10.14 -3.06
N SER A 217 7.60 9.48 -1.92
CA SER A 217 7.15 8.10 -1.75
C SER A 217 6.24 7.95 -0.55
N THR A 218 5.35 6.96 -0.59
CA THR A 218 4.48 6.60 0.54
C THR A 218 4.72 5.16 0.95
N ARG A 219 4.74 4.89 2.26
CA ARG A 219 4.93 3.56 2.85
C ARG A 219 3.98 3.34 4.02
N THR A 220 3.79 2.10 4.41
CA THR A 220 2.80 1.74 5.44
C THR A 220 3.34 0.74 6.46
N PHE A 221 2.91 0.87 7.70
CA PHE A 221 3.12 -0.14 8.74
C PHE A 221 2.04 -1.24 8.73
N SER A 222 1.07 -1.15 7.83
CA SER A 222 -0.03 -2.12 7.75
C SER A 222 0.37 -3.50 7.22
N LYS A 223 1.54 -3.63 6.58
CA LYS A 223 1.96 -4.84 5.88
C LYS A 223 3.01 -5.59 6.71
N VAL A 224 4.28 -5.62 6.33
CA VAL A 224 5.34 -6.40 6.97
C VAL A 224 5.45 -6.16 8.49
N HIS A 225 5.13 -4.98 8.97
CA HIS A 225 5.15 -4.62 10.39
C HIS A 225 3.99 -5.23 11.20
N GLY A 226 2.90 -5.68 10.54
CA GLY A 226 1.74 -6.28 11.23
C GLY A 226 0.91 -5.29 12.04
N LEU A 227 0.89 -4.01 11.65
CA LEU A 227 0.23 -2.90 12.37
C LEU A 227 -1.01 -2.34 11.62
N ALA A 228 -1.67 -3.16 10.79
CA ALA A 228 -2.81 -2.72 9.98
C ALA A 228 -3.91 -2.02 10.80
N GLY A 229 -4.24 -2.54 11.99
CA GLY A 229 -5.26 -2.00 12.89
C GLY A 229 -4.86 -0.69 13.57
N PHE A 230 -3.57 -0.37 13.68
CA PHE A 230 -3.08 0.85 14.31
C PHE A 230 -3.06 2.06 13.38
N ARG A 231 -3.30 1.86 12.08
CA ARG A 231 -3.43 2.94 11.10
C ARG A 231 -2.23 3.88 11.09
N VAL A 232 -1.04 3.39 10.77
CA VAL A 232 0.16 4.21 10.62
C VAL A 232 0.76 4.01 9.23
N GLY A 233 1.11 5.12 8.60
CA GLY A 233 1.86 5.18 7.36
C GLY A 233 2.70 6.44 7.31
N TYR A 234 3.54 6.58 6.32
CA TYR A 234 4.39 7.75 6.16
C TYR A 234 4.70 8.05 4.70
N GLY A 235 5.09 9.28 4.47
CA GLY A 235 5.66 9.76 3.21
C GLY A 235 7.11 10.19 3.42
N LEU A 236 7.93 9.99 2.39
CA LEU A 236 9.24 10.58 2.24
C LEU A 236 9.16 11.62 1.14
N ALA A 237 9.56 12.84 1.41
CA ALA A 237 9.41 13.96 0.48
C ALA A 237 10.60 14.92 0.57
N PRO A 238 10.92 15.68 -0.50
CA PRO A 238 11.73 16.87 -0.41
C PRO A 238 11.18 17.80 0.69
N ARG A 239 12.06 18.42 1.48
CA ARG A 239 11.66 19.22 2.65
C ARG A 239 10.54 20.21 2.35
N ARG A 240 10.66 20.95 1.22
CA ARG A 240 9.64 21.93 0.82
C ARG A 240 8.25 21.31 0.68
N LEU A 241 8.15 20.11 0.09
CA LEU A 241 6.87 19.41 -0.07
C LEU A 241 6.36 18.86 1.26
N ALA A 242 7.25 18.34 2.12
CA ALA A 242 6.90 17.89 3.45
C ALA A 242 6.31 19.03 4.29
N ASP A 243 6.92 20.23 4.27
CA ASP A 243 6.42 21.42 4.98
C ASP A 243 5.02 21.83 4.50
N LEU A 244 4.75 21.75 3.18
CA LEU A 244 3.42 22.02 2.62
C LEU A 244 2.39 20.98 3.09
N VAL A 245 2.75 19.70 3.10
CA VAL A 245 1.88 18.63 3.58
C VAL A 245 1.55 18.84 5.07
N TRP A 246 2.54 19.15 5.90
CA TRP A 246 2.31 19.45 7.33
C TRP A 246 1.39 20.67 7.56
N SER A 247 1.32 21.60 6.60
CA SER A 247 0.41 22.77 6.68
C SER A 247 -1.07 22.38 6.48
N THR A 248 -1.34 21.27 5.78
CA THR A 248 -2.70 20.79 5.48
C THR A 248 -3.10 19.56 6.29
N HIS A 249 -2.13 18.94 6.95
CA HIS A 249 -2.31 17.72 7.72
C HIS A 249 -3.24 17.92 8.93
N VAL A 250 -4.11 16.94 9.19
CA VAL A 250 -5.02 16.98 10.34
C VAL A 250 -4.23 16.83 11.64
N PRO A 251 -4.26 17.83 12.55
CA PRO A 251 -3.50 17.73 13.79
C PRO A 251 -3.86 16.48 14.61
N PHE A 252 -2.86 15.80 15.14
CA PHE A 252 -3.03 14.60 16.00
C PHE A 252 -3.72 13.41 15.32
N SER A 253 -3.75 13.31 13.99
CA SER A 253 -4.43 12.25 13.26
C SER A 253 -3.89 10.86 13.58
N VAL A 254 -2.59 10.74 13.85
CA VAL A 254 -1.95 9.46 14.17
C VAL A 254 -1.98 9.20 15.68
N ASN A 255 -2.65 8.14 16.07
CA ASN A 255 -2.84 7.77 17.46
C ASN A 255 -1.52 7.39 18.16
N GLN A 256 -1.45 7.61 19.47
CA GLN A 256 -0.26 7.42 20.29
C GLN A 256 0.27 5.98 20.28
N ALA A 257 -0.62 4.99 20.31
CA ALA A 257 -0.25 3.59 20.30
C ALA A 257 0.36 3.19 18.93
N GLY A 258 -0.20 3.72 17.86
CA GLY A 258 0.33 3.54 16.50
C GLY A 258 1.73 4.15 16.35
N GLN A 259 1.94 5.39 16.81
CA GLN A 259 3.26 6.04 16.76
C GLN A 259 4.31 5.25 17.53
N ALA A 260 4.01 4.82 18.75
CA ALA A 260 4.93 4.05 19.59
C ALA A 260 5.24 2.68 18.99
N ALA A 261 4.22 1.94 18.51
CA ALA A 261 4.38 0.65 17.88
C ALA A 261 5.22 0.71 16.60
N ALA A 262 4.97 1.71 15.76
CA ALA A 262 5.69 1.90 14.51
C ALA A 262 7.17 2.25 14.78
N ALA A 263 7.45 3.16 15.71
CA ALA A 263 8.82 3.51 16.09
C ALA A 263 9.59 2.31 16.67
N ALA A 264 8.96 1.52 17.54
CA ALA A 264 9.56 0.31 18.09
C ALA A 264 9.81 -0.76 17.00
N SER A 265 8.87 -0.92 16.06
CA SER A 265 9.02 -1.87 14.94
C SER A 265 10.14 -1.47 13.99
N MET A 266 10.35 -0.18 13.72
CA MET A 266 11.49 0.32 12.92
C MET A 266 12.85 0.00 13.56
N GLY A 267 12.89 -0.14 14.88
CA GLY A 267 14.08 -0.56 15.62
C GLY A 267 14.45 -2.05 15.47
N GLN A 268 13.68 -2.84 14.71
CA GLN A 268 13.82 -4.29 14.60
C GLN A 268 14.05 -4.77 13.15
N PRO A 269 15.07 -4.25 12.42
CA PRO A 269 15.24 -4.52 10.99
C PRO A 269 15.40 -6.01 10.68
N GLU A 270 16.10 -6.77 11.52
CA GLU A 270 16.31 -8.22 11.33
C GLU A 270 15.01 -9.02 11.45
N ALA A 271 14.14 -8.66 12.41
CA ALA A 271 12.84 -9.29 12.57
C ALA A 271 11.92 -8.99 11.36
N ILE A 272 11.93 -7.76 10.85
CA ILE A 272 11.20 -7.35 9.64
C ILE A 272 11.73 -8.11 8.43
N ALA A 273 13.05 -8.16 8.23
CA ALA A 273 13.65 -8.96 7.15
C ALA A 273 13.31 -10.46 7.27
N GLY A 274 13.24 -10.99 8.49
CA GLY A 274 12.78 -12.36 8.75
C GLY A 274 11.35 -12.62 8.27
N ARG A 275 10.44 -11.67 8.52
CA ARG A 275 9.05 -11.73 8.02
C ARG A 275 8.99 -11.66 6.49
N SER A 276 9.76 -10.78 5.88
CA SER A 276 9.83 -10.66 4.41
C SER A 276 10.34 -11.98 3.79
N ARG A 277 11.38 -12.58 4.35
CA ARG A 277 11.90 -13.90 3.87
C ARG A 277 10.87 -15.02 4.02
N LEU A 278 10.09 -15.04 5.11
CA LEU A 278 9.01 -16.01 5.27
C LEU A 278 7.93 -15.81 4.21
N MET A 279 7.48 -14.57 4.01
CA MET A 279 6.46 -14.27 3.00
C MET A 279 6.93 -14.59 1.58
N LYS A 280 8.22 -14.37 1.28
CA LYS A 280 8.82 -14.78 0.00
C LYS A 280 8.67 -16.28 -0.21
N ARG A 281 9.13 -17.12 0.75
CA ARG A 281 9.03 -18.58 0.63
C ARG A 281 7.60 -19.07 0.48
N GLU A 282 6.67 -18.52 1.25
CA GLU A 282 5.27 -18.88 1.15
C GLU A 282 4.64 -18.44 -0.17
N ARG A 283 5.00 -17.27 -0.68
CA ARG A 283 4.56 -16.79 -2.00
C ARG A 283 5.06 -17.69 -3.11
N GLU A 284 6.35 -18.06 -3.10
CA GLU A 284 6.94 -18.99 -4.06
C GLU A 284 6.20 -20.33 -4.03
N ARG A 285 5.99 -20.91 -2.85
CA ARG A 285 5.22 -22.15 -2.67
C ARG A 285 3.82 -22.09 -3.25
N VAL A 286 3.12 -20.98 -3.04
CA VAL A 286 1.76 -20.78 -3.57
C VAL A 286 1.78 -20.61 -5.09
N GLN A 287 2.71 -19.85 -5.63
CA GLN A 287 2.86 -19.67 -7.08
C GLN A 287 3.21 -20.98 -7.80
N ASP A 288 4.14 -21.76 -7.24
CA ASP A 288 4.51 -23.07 -7.78
C ASP A 288 3.31 -24.02 -7.81
N ALA A 289 2.49 -24.03 -6.76
CA ALA A 289 1.29 -24.85 -6.70
C ALA A 289 0.22 -24.39 -7.72
N PHE A 290 0.05 -23.10 -7.92
CA PHE A 290 -0.84 -22.58 -8.98
C PHE A 290 -0.37 -23.03 -10.36
N GLY A 291 0.94 -22.93 -10.64
CA GLY A 291 1.52 -23.40 -11.89
C GLY A 291 1.34 -24.91 -12.09
N ALA A 292 1.58 -25.71 -11.05
CA ALA A 292 1.38 -27.18 -11.09
C ALA A 292 -0.08 -27.58 -11.32
N ALA A 293 -1.03 -26.78 -10.83
CA ALA A 293 -2.47 -26.95 -11.06
C ALA A 293 -2.93 -26.41 -12.43
N GLY A 294 -2.03 -25.89 -13.27
CA GLY A 294 -2.36 -25.30 -14.58
C GLY A 294 -3.13 -23.98 -14.51
N LEU A 295 -3.09 -23.30 -13.38
CA LEU A 295 -3.71 -21.99 -13.22
C LEU A 295 -2.77 -20.89 -13.73
N GLU A 296 -3.32 -19.97 -14.51
CA GLU A 296 -2.63 -18.74 -14.88
C GLU A 296 -2.48 -17.86 -13.63
N TYR A 297 -1.30 -17.27 -13.43
CA TYR A 297 -1.09 -16.29 -12.35
C TYR A 297 -0.08 -15.23 -12.77
N VAL A 298 -0.11 -14.09 -12.09
CA VAL A 298 0.86 -13.01 -12.30
C VAL A 298 1.99 -13.18 -11.28
N PRO A 299 3.26 -13.37 -11.71
CA PRO A 299 4.40 -13.42 -10.80
C PRO A 299 4.45 -12.16 -9.91
N SER A 300 4.51 -12.36 -8.60
CA SER A 300 4.33 -11.28 -7.62
C SER A 300 5.57 -11.02 -6.79
N HIS A 301 5.79 -9.75 -6.44
CA HIS A 301 6.81 -9.26 -5.50
C HIS A 301 6.16 -8.68 -4.23
N THR A 302 4.95 -9.14 -3.88
CA THR A 302 4.17 -8.65 -2.73
C THR A 302 3.80 -9.79 -1.78
N ASN A 303 2.95 -9.52 -0.79
CA ASN A 303 2.33 -10.55 0.03
C ASN A 303 0.95 -11.02 -0.51
N PHE A 304 0.77 -11.00 -1.82
CA PHE A 304 -0.41 -11.53 -2.51
C PHE A 304 -0.06 -11.95 -3.93
N VAL A 305 -0.94 -12.73 -4.56
CA VAL A 305 -0.81 -13.18 -5.95
C VAL A 305 -2.15 -12.98 -6.66
N MET A 306 -2.13 -12.46 -7.90
CA MET A 306 -3.29 -12.51 -8.81
C MET A 306 -3.29 -13.85 -9.55
N VAL A 307 -4.41 -14.55 -9.52
CA VAL A 307 -4.58 -15.88 -10.14
C VAL A 307 -5.88 -15.95 -10.94
N GLY A 308 -5.83 -16.59 -12.10
CA GLY A 308 -6.96 -16.87 -12.99
C GLY A 308 -7.86 -17.99 -12.43
N ALA A 309 -8.41 -17.77 -11.25
CA ALA A 309 -9.32 -18.68 -10.57
C ALA A 309 -10.43 -17.89 -9.86
N LYS A 310 -11.67 -18.41 -9.91
CA LYS A 310 -12.80 -17.80 -9.20
C LYS A 310 -12.69 -18.02 -7.69
N PRO A 311 -13.17 -17.11 -6.84
CA PRO A 311 -13.17 -17.26 -5.38
C PRO A 311 -13.75 -18.59 -4.89
N ARG A 312 -14.80 -19.08 -5.54
CA ARG A 312 -15.45 -20.38 -5.23
C ARG A 312 -14.51 -21.58 -5.19
N LEU A 313 -13.39 -21.54 -5.92
CA LEU A 313 -12.38 -22.60 -5.84
C LEU A 313 -11.87 -22.74 -4.40
N PHE A 314 -11.51 -21.64 -3.77
CA PHE A 314 -10.90 -21.58 -2.46
C PHE A 314 -11.91 -21.69 -1.30
N GLU A 315 -13.15 -21.27 -1.52
CA GLU A 315 -14.23 -21.38 -0.54
C GLU A 315 -14.52 -22.83 -0.14
N LYS A 316 -14.23 -23.80 -1.00
CA LYS A 316 -14.38 -25.24 -0.73
C LYS A 316 -13.58 -25.70 0.49
N THR A 317 -12.46 -25.07 0.76
CA THR A 317 -11.59 -25.33 1.92
C THR A 317 -11.75 -24.29 3.03
N GLY A 318 -12.78 -23.43 2.91
CA GLY A 318 -13.04 -22.34 3.86
C GLY A 318 -12.04 -21.21 3.78
N VAL A 319 -11.45 -20.94 2.60
CA VAL A 319 -10.56 -19.81 2.37
C VAL A 319 -11.28 -18.75 1.55
N LEU A 320 -11.26 -17.52 2.04
CA LEU A 320 -11.83 -16.36 1.39
C LEU A 320 -10.73 -15.53 0.71
N VAL A 321 -10.91 -15.25 -0.57
CA VAL A 321 -10.00 -14.45 -1.38
C VAL A 321 -10.72 -13.23 -1.96
N ARG A 322 -9.98 -12.27 -2.47
CA ARG A 322 -10.57 -11.06 -3.06
C ARG A 322 -10.89 -11.28 -4.53
N GLU A 323 -12.13 -11.04 -4.92
CA GLU A 323 -12.57 -11.08 -6.30
C GLU A 323 -11.85 -10.03 -7.16
N GLY A 324 -11.36 -10.46 -8.33
CA GLY A 324 -10.57 -9.63 -9.23
C GLY A 324 -11.37 -8.49 -9.88
N GLU A 325 -12.64 -8.72 -10.20
CA GLU A 325 -13.52 -7.71 -10.79
C GLU A 325 -13.64 -6.46 -9.91
N ALA A 326 -13.73 -6.65 -8.59
CA ALA A 326 -13.75 -5.55 -7.62
C ALA A 326 -12.44 -4.73 -7.59
N LEU A 327 -11.39 -5.24 -8.24
CA LEU A 327 -10.08 -4.61 -8.36
C LEU A 327 -9.77 -4.14 -9.79
N GLY A 328 -10.72 -4.30 -10.72
CA GLY A 328 -10.58 -3.92 -12.13
C GLY A 328 -9.97 -4.99 -13.03
N TYR A 329 -9.84 -6.22 -12.55
CA TYR A 329 -9.44 -7.37 -13.35
C TYR A 329 -10.64 -8.04 -14.06
N PRO A 330 -10.40 -8.85 -15.09
CA PRO A 330 -11.47 -9.60 -15.75
C PRO A 330 -12.19 -10.57 -14.80
N VAL A 331 -13.41 -10.95 -15.20
CA VAL A 331 -14.17 -12.03 -14.54
C VAL A 331 -13.35 -13.31 -14.48
N GLY A 332 -13.36 -13.96 -13.33
CA GLY A 332 -12.66 -15.24 -13.16
C GLY A 332 -11.28 -15.13 -12.54
N TRP A 333 -10.81 -13.92 -12.24
CA TRP A 333 -9.58 -13.69 -11.50
C TRP A 333 -9.83 -13.44 -10.00
N SER A 334 -8.88 -13.83 -9.18
CA SER A 334 -8.86 -13.55 -7.74
C SER A 334 -7.51 -13.01 -7.29
N ARG A 335 -7.50 -12.09 -6.32
CA ARG A 335 -6.30 -11.75 -5.58
C ARG A 335 -6.27 -12.54 -4.27
N VAL A 336 -5.24 -13.35 -4.12
CA VAL A 336 -5.00 -14.21 -2.96
C VAL A 336 -3.92 -13.59 -2.10
N THR A 337 -4.25 -13.23 -0.86
CA THR A 337 -3.24 -12.82 0.13
C THR A 337 -2.41 -14.04 0.55
N ILE A 338 -1.10 -13.89 0.65
CA ILE A 338 -0.22 -14.93 1.20
C ILE A 338 -0.36 -14.93 2.72
N GLY A 339 -0.89 -16.01 3.25
CA GLY A 339 -1.09 -16.23 4.67
C GLY A 339 0.14 -16.82 5.37
N GLY A 340 -0.03 -17.24 6.60
CA GLY A 340 0.93 -18.12 7.29
C GLY A 340 0.92 -19.53 6.68
N PRO A 341 1.92 -20.38 7.04
CA PRO A 341 2.04 -21.72 6.47
C PRO A 341 0.74 -22.55 6.54
N GLU A 342 0.08 -22.59 7.70
CA GLU A 342 -1.16 -23.34 7.92
C GLU A 342 -2.34 -22.78 7.10
N GLU A 343 -2.41 -21.45 6.94
CA GLU A 343 -3.44 -20.80 6.12
C GLU A 343 -3.23 -21.10 4.65
N ASN A 344 -1.97 -21.10 4.20
CA ASN A 344 -1.61 -21.47 2.83
C ASN A 344 -1.80 -22.97 2.58
N ASP A 345 -1.59 -23.86 3.56
CA ASP A 345 -1.91 -25.30 3.44
C ASP A 345 -3.40 -25.49 3.12
N ARG A 346 -4.28 -24.75 3.80
CA ARG A 346 -5.72 -24.78 3.51
C ARG A 346 -6.06 -24.18 2.14
N LEU A 347 -5.36 -23.11 1.73
CA LEU A 347 -5.50 -22.54 0.39
C LEU A 347 -5.14 -23.58 -0.68
N LEU A 348 -4.01 -24.24 -0.52
CA LEU A 348 -3.49 -25.21 -1.49
C LEU A 348 -4.31 -26.51 -1.54
N ALA A 349 -4.92 -26.91 -0.43
CA ALA A 349 -5.87 -28.04 -0.42
C ALA A 349 -7.08 -27.84 -1.36
N ALA A 350 -7.37 -26.62 -1.79
CA ALA A 350 -8.41 -26.33 -2.76
C ALA A 350 -8.04 -26.74 -4.20
N LEU A 351 -6.76 -26.98 -4.47
CA LEU A 351 -6.25 -27.29 -5.81
C LEU A 351 -6.29 -28.80 -6.14
N GLY A 352 -6.62 -29.63 -5.18
CA GLY A 352 -6.74 -31.09 -5.32
C GLY A 352 -5.91 -31.79 -4.33
#